data_256d0b5b653d59270396bec756e7b5a1
#
_entry.id   256d0b5b653d59270396bec756e7b5a1
#
_cell.length_a   1.000
_cell.length_b   1.000
_cell.length_c   1.000
_cell.angle_alpha   90.00
_cell.angle_beta   90.00
_cell.angle_gamma   90.00
#
_symmetry.space_group_name_H-M   'P 1'
#
loop_
_entity.id
_entity.type
_entity.pdbx_description
1 polymer ?
#
loop_
_entity_poly.entity_id
_entity_poly.type
_entity_poly.pdbx_seq_one_letter_code
_entity_poly.pdbx_strand_id
1 'polypeptide(L)'
;MNASWLIIFVLVSYSFGALLYETRGFPGGAWPWVTGVITGAIFFACLLLHELSHSYVAKRSGISINRITLFIFGGVAEMSEDVQSPRDEFRMAIAGPLVTFILAGIFGLLYLLLRSSNVSIVVVAPMGWLVFTNLMIGGFNLLPGFPLDGGRVLRSLLWKKTGDLRRATRAASISGQVIAVFVGGAGVYFFLTRNYVSGVWFLLIAIFLYQLA
;
A
#
# COMPACT_ATOMS: atom_id res chain seq x y z
N MET A 1 -15.04 -6.93 -12.75
CA MET A 1 -13.64 -6.82 -12.30
C MET A 1 -12.88 -6.05 -13.36
N ASN A 2 -12.25 -4.92 -13.01
CA ASN A 2 -11.39 -4.20 -13.94
C ASN A 2 -10.07 -4.97 -14.11
N ALA A 3 -9.71 -5.33 -15.34
CA ALA A 3 -8.47 -6.09 -15.62
C ALA A 3 -7.17 -5.28 -15.38
N SER A 4 -7.29 -4.01 -14.98
CA SER A 4 -6.14 -3.10 -14.79
C SER A 4 -5.15 -3.57 -13.70
N TRP A 5 -5.59 -4.32 -12.70
CA TRP A 5 -4.71 -4.91 -11.69
C TRP A 5 -3.73 -5.93 -12.28
N LEU A 6 -4.10 -6.61 -13.40
CA LEU A 6 -3.21 -7.55 -14.08
C LEU A 6 -1.95 -6.87 -14.61
N ILE A 7 -2.06 -5.62 -15.05
CA ILE A 7 -0.91 -4.85 -15.55
C ILE A 7 0.11 -4.69 -14.42
N ILE A 8 -0.35 -4.29 -13.23
CA ILE A 8 0.55 -4.12 -12.07
C ILE A 8 1.09 -5.48 -11.61
N PHE A 9 0.25 -6.52 -11.60
CA PHE A 9 0.72 -7.86 -11.27
C PHE A 9 1.88 -8.29 -12.17
N VAL A 10 1.75 -8.10 -13.49
CA VAL A 10 2.81 -8.43 -14.46
C VAL A 10 4.03 -7.55 -14.20
N LEU A 11 3.85 -6.24 -14.02
CA LEU A 11 4.96 -5.31 -13.77
C LEU A 11 5.72 -5.65 -12.49
N VAL A 12 5.02 -5.91 -11.38
CA VAL A 12 5.64 -6.27 -10.09
C VAL A 12 6.35 -7.60 -10.20
N SER A 13 5.71 -8.63 -10.80
CA SER A 13 6.31 -9.94 -11.00
C SER A 13 7.55 -9.89 -11.87
N TYR A 14 7.50 -9.13 -12.96
CA TYR A 14 8.62 -8.91 -13.86
C TYR A 14 9.76 -8.14 -13.18
N SER A 15 9.46 -7.02 -12.51
CA SER A 15 10.46 -6.19 -11.84
C SER A 15 11.20 -6.97 -10.75
N PHE A 16 10.48 -7.77 -9.97
CA PHE A 16 11.11 -8.60 -8.95
C PHE A 16 11.89 -9.77 -9.57
N GLY A 17 11.36 -10.40 -10.62
CA GLY A 17 12.07 -11.43 -11.39
C GLY A 17 13.37 -10.92 -12.00
N ALA A 18 13.37 -9.71 -12.55
CA ALA A 18 14.56 -9.05 -13.09
C ALA A 18 15.59 -8.76 -11.99
N LEU A 19 15.14 -8.27 -10.83
CA LEU A 19 16.00 -8.07 -9.66
C LEU A 19 16.67 -9.37 -9.22
N LEU A 20 15.91 -10.47 -9.17
CA LEU A 20 16.45 -11.79 -8.81
C LEU A 20 17.44 -12.32 -9.87
N TYR A 21 17.18 -12.06 -11.15
CA TYR A 21 18.08 -12.46 -12.26
C TYR A 21 19.47 -11.82 -12.14
N GLU A 22 19.53 -10.57 -11.65
CA GLU A 22 20.78 -9.85 -11.41
C GLU A 22 21.42 -10.20 -10.05
N THR A 23 20.70 -10.92 -9.17
CA THR A 23 21.19 -11.24 -7.82
C THR A 23 22.22 -12.37 -7.87
N ARG A 24 23.44 -12.10 -7.37
CA ARG A 24 24.49 -13.10 -7.28
C ARG A 24 24.07 -14.30 -6.42
N GLY A 25 24.30 -15.50 -6.94
CA GLY A 25 23.96 -16.75 -6.26
C GLY A 25 22.51 -17.18 -6.42
N PHE A 26 21.69 -16.42 -7.16
CA PHE A 26 20.35 -16.87 -7.52
C PHE A 26 20.44 -17.84 -8.71
N PRO A 27 19.68 -18.97 -8.70
CA PRO A 27 19.65 -19.90 -9.82
C PRO A 27 19.19 -19.22 -11.11
N GLY A 28 19.88 -19.51 -12.21
CA GLY A 28 19.55 -18.96 -13.53
C GLY A 28 18.33 -19.63 -14.17
N GLY A 29 18.14 -19.37 -15.48
CA GLY A 29 17.06 -19.94 -16.27
C GLY A 29 15.68 -19.38 -15.92
N ALA A 30 14.71 -20.26 -15.68
CA ALA A 30 13.33 -19.86 -15.38
C ALA A 30 13.08 -19.47 -13.91
N TRP A 31 13.99 -19.80 -12.98
CA TRP A 31 13.81 -19.61 -11.53
C TRP A 31 13.50 -18.17 -11.11
N PRO A 32 14.22 -17.14 -11.58
CA PRO A 32 13.91 -15.75 -11.22
C PRO A 32 12.47 -15.36 -11.58
N TRP A 33 12.01 -15.77 -12.75
CA TRP A 33 10.69 -15.42 -13.26
C TRP A 33 9.57 -16.16 -12.54
N VAL A 34 9.73 -17.46 -12.30
CA VAL A 34 8.77 -18.25 -11.51
C VAL A 34 8.66 -17.70 -10.10
N THR A 35 9.79 -17.41 -9.46
CA THR A 35 9.83 -16.81 -8.12
C THR A 35 9.19 -15.43 -8.14
N GLY A 36 9.45 -14.63 -9.17
CA GLY A 36 8.83 -13.32 -9.37
C GLY A 36 7.30 -13.40 -9.43
N VAL A 37 6.75 -14.34 -10.20
CA VAL A 37 5.30 -14.54 -10.33
C VAL A 37 4.67 -15.00 -9.01
N ILE A 38 5.27 -15.97 -8.32
CA ILE A 38 4.76 -16.48 -7.03
C ILE A 38 4.79 -15.36 -5.99
N THR A 39 5.89 -14.62 -5.89
CA THR A 39 6.03 -13.50 -4.94
C THR A 39 5.05 -12.38 -5.27
N GLY A 40 4.86 -12.07 -6.55
CA GLY A 40 3.84 -11.12 -7.00
C GLY A 40 2.43 -11.54 -6.58
N ALA A 41 2.09 -12.82 -6.71
CA ALA A 41 0.79 -13.34 -6.26
C ALA A 41 0.60 -13.21 -4.73
N ILE A 42 1.64 -13.52 -3.94
CA ILE A 42 1.61 -13.33 -2.48
C ILE A 42 1.47 -11.85 -2.13
N PHE A 43 2.19 -10.97 -2.82
CA PHE A 43 2.09 -9.52 -2.64
C PHE A 43 0.67 -9.00 -2.89
N PHE A 44 0.02 -9.46 -3.97
CA PHE A 44 -1.38 -9.11 -4.24
C PHE A 44 -2.35 -9.69 -3.21
N ALA A 45 -2.08 -10.88 -2.68
CA ALA A 45 -2.84 -11.41 -1.55
C ALA A 45 -2.70 -10.53 -0.30
N CYS A 46 -1.49 -9.99 -0.02
CA CYS A 46 -1.29 -9.03 1.07
C CYS A 46 -2.09 -7.74 0.86
N LEU A 47 -2.10 -7.19 -0.36
CA LEU A 47 -2.93 -6.02 -0.69
C LEU A 47 -4.42 -6.32 -0.51
N LEU A 48 -4.88 -7.48 -0.96
CA LEU A 48 -6.27 -7.89 -0.78
C LEU A 48 -6.62 -8.03 0.71
N LEU A 49 -5.75 -8.59 1.53
CA LEU A 49 -5.95 -8.69 2.98
C LEU A 49 -6.01 -7.31 3.65
N HIS A 50 -5.18 -6.36 3.20
CA HIS A 50 -5.25 -4.97 3.64
C HIS A 50 -6.66 -4.39 3.39
N GLU A 51 -7.17 -4.45 2.16
CA GLU A 51 -8.49 -3.94 1.80
C GLU A 51 -9.65 -4.68 2.48
N LEU A 52 -9.55 -6.01 2.56
CA LEU A 52 -10.54 -6.81 3.26
C LEU A 52 -10.62 -6.49 4.74
N SER A 53 -9.52 -6.07 5.36
CA SER A 53 -9.50 -5.69 6.78
C SER A 53 -10.31 -4.41 7.04
N HIS A 54 -10.21 -3.40 6.17
CA HIS A 54 -11.09 -2.22 6.22
C HIS A 54 -12.55 -2.62 6.10
N SER A 55 -12.84 -3.45 5.11
CA SER A 55 -14.20 -3.93 4.83
C SER A 55 -14.77 -4.75 5.98
N TYR A 56 -13.96 -5.60 6.60
CA TYR A 56 -14.36 -6.41 7.74
C TYR A 56 -14.73 -5.54 8.96
N VAL A 57 -13.90 -4.53 9.26
CA VAL A 57 -14.17 -3.60 10.37
C VAL A 57 -15.39 -2.74 10.07
N ALA A 58 -15.55 -2.22 8.83
CA ALA A 58 -16.73 -1.47 8.42
C ALA A 58 -18.02 -2.28 8.63
N LYS A 59 -18.02 -3.55 8.17
CA LYS A 59 -19.18 -4.46 8.37
C LYS A 59 -19.51 -4.69 9.85
N ARG A 60 -18.47 -4.79 10.71
CA ARG A 60 -18.68 -4.92 12.17
C ARG A 60 -19.22 -3.65 12.82
N SER A 61 -19.00 -2.50 12.21
CA SER A 61 -19.57 -1.21 12.63
C SER A 61 -20.97 -0.95 12.03
N GLY A 62 -21.60 -1.95 11.40
CA GLY A 62 -22.94 -1.86 10.84
C GLY A 62 -23.01 -1.20 9.46
N ILE A 63 -21.88 -0.89 8.83
CA ILE A 63 -21.81 -0.27 7.50
C ILE A 63 -21.91 -1.36 6.44
N SER A 64 -22.91 -1.28 5.58
CA SER A 64 -23.10 -2.21 4.48
C SER A 64 -22.11 -1.88 3.34
N ILE A 65 -21.40 -2.90 2.86
CA ILE A 65 -20.48 -2.79 1.73
C ILE A 65 -21.13 -3.43 0.52
N ASN A 66 -21.35 -2.64 -0.53
CA ASN A 66 -22.00 -3.10 -1.76
C ASN A 66 -21.02 -3.83 -2.68
N ARG A 67 -19.80 -3.34 -2.79
CA ARG A 67 -18.79 -3.90 -3.69
C ARG A 67 -17.38 -3.52 -3.22
N ILE A 68 -16.45 -4.45 -3.41
CA ILE A 68 -15.00 -4.17 -3.32
C ILE A 68 -14.44 -4.28 -4.73
N THR A 69 -13.86 -3.19 -5.24
CA THR A 69 -13.25 -3.15 -6.57
C THR A 69 -11.76 -2.87 -6.42
N LEU A 70 -10.93 -3.80 -6.91
CA LEU A 70 -9.49 -3.61 -6.97
C LEU A 70 -9.15 -2.79 -8.23
N PHE A 71 -8.43 -1.70 -8.05
CA PHE A 71 -7.89 -0.84 -9.10
C PHE A 71 -6.35 -0.88 -9.08
N ILE A 72 -5.77 -0.18 -10.05
CA ILE A 72 -4.32 0.01 -10.20
C ILE A 72 -3.64 0.53 -8.92
N PHE A 73 -4.28 1.40 -8.15
CA PHE A 73 -3.70 2.07 -6.97
C PHE A 73 -4.26 1.57 -5.62
N GLY A 74 -4.95 0.42 -5.58
CA GLY A 74 -5.54 -0.13 -4.36
C GLY A 74 -6.95 -0.65 -4.56
N GLY A 75 -7.67 -0.91 -3.47
CA GLY A 75 -9.07 -1.28 -3.46
C GLY A 75 -9.97 -0.10 -3.12
N VAL A 76 -11.14 -0.06 -3.74
CA VAL A 76 -12.20 0.86 -3.35
C VAL A 76 -13.40 0.02 -2.91
N ALA A 77 -13.76 0.14 -1.63
CA ALA A 77 -14.99 -0.40 -1.10
C ALA A 77 -16.12 0.63 -1.28
N GLU A 78 -17.12 0.30 -2.11
CA GLU A 78 -18.33 1.10 -2.22
C GLU A 78 -19.18 0.84 -0.97
N MET A 79 -19.19 1.80 -0.06
CA MET A 79 -20.03 1.79 1.14
C MET A 79 -21.41 2.38 0.82
N SER A 80 -22.46 1.78 1.36
CA SER A 80 -23.84 2.28 1.18
C SER A 80 -24.15 3.52 2.04
N GLU A 81 -23.38 3.75 3.10
CA GLU A 81 -23.56 4.85 4.02
C GLU A 81 -22.21 5.40 4.49
N ASP A 82 -22.19 6.70 4.77
CA ASP A 82 -21.01 7.34 5.38
C ASP A 82 -20.84 6.88 6.84
N VAL A 83 -19.59 6.88 7.28
CA VAL A 83 -19.24 6.53 8.67
C VAL A 83 -19.86 7.55 9.62
N GLN A 84 -20.66 7.08 10.58
CA GLN A 84 -21.45 7.94 11.48
C GLN A 84 -20.70 8.36 12.76
N SER A 85 -19.54 7.76 13.05
CA SER A 85 -18.78 8.09 14.26
C SER A 85 -17.28 8.20 14.02
N PRO A 86 -16.58 9.14 14.70
CA PRO A 86 -15.12 9.25 14.62
C PRO A 86 -14.41 7.96 15.05
N ARG A 87 -14.99 7.23 16.01
CA ARG A 87 -14.41 5.99 16.54
C ARG A 87 -14.42 4.86 15.50
N ASP A 88 -15.52 4.72 14.79
CA ASP A 88 -15.63 3.69 13.77
C ASP A 88 -14.78 4.01 12.56
N GLU A 89 -14.69 5.29 12.18
CA GLU A 89 -13.79 5.73 11.14
C GLU A 89 -12.32 5.43 11.49
N PHE A 90 -11.89 5.74 12.71
CA PHE A 90 -10.55 5.43 13.18
C PHE A 90 -10.25 3.94 13.09
N ARG A 91 -11.14 3.10 13.64
CA ARG A 91 -10.97 1.64 13.64
C ARG A 91 -10.89 1.06 12.24
N MET A 92 -11.75 1.55 11.35
CA MET A 92 -11.75 1.13 9.96
C MET A 92 -10.45 1.56 9.27
N ALA A 93 -10.06 2.83 9.41
CA ALA A 93 -8.89 3.36 8.72
C ALA A 93 -7.57 2.70 9.16
N ILE A 94 -7.41 2.38 10.45
CA ILE A 94 -6.17 1.75 10.95
C ILE A 94 -6.08 0.24 10.64
N ALA A 95 -7.19 -0.41 10.27
CA ALA A 95 -7.25 -1.86 10.08
C ALA A 95 -6.33 -2.35 8.96
N GLY A 96 -6.32 -1.67 7.81
CA GLY A 96 -5.44 -2.00 6.67
C GLY A 96 -3.96 -1.94 7.02
N PRO A 97 -3.46 -0.77 7.44
CA PRO A 97 -2.08 -0.63 7.87
C PRO A 97 -1.68 -1.63 8.96
N LEU A 98 -2.56 -1.91 9.94
CA LEU A 98 -2.27 -2.87 11.00
C LEU A 98 -2.05 -4.28 10.44
N VAL A 99 -2.92 -4.75 9.55
CA VAL A 99 -2.75 -6.06 8.90
C VAL A 99 -1.46 -6.10 8.09
N THR A 100 -1.14 -5.04 7.38
CA THR A 100 0.09 -4.95 6.58
C THR A 100 1.35 -5.03 7.45
N PHE A 101 1.38 -4.36 8.61
CA PHE A 101 2.51 -4.49 9.55
C PHE A 101 2.59 -5.87 10.20
N ILE A 102 1.45 -6.51 10.49
CA ILE A 102 1.43 -7.90 10.98
C ILE A 102 2.03 -8.83 9.92
N LEU A 103 1.65 -8.69 8.66
CA LEU A 103 2.21 -9.47 7.55
C LEU A 103 3.72 -9.22 7.39
N ALA A 104 4.17 -7.97 7.49
CA ALA A 104 5.60 -7.64 7.49
C ALA A 104 6.33 -8.34 8.65
N GLY A 105 5.75 -8.38 9.84
CA GLY A 105 6.30 -9.11 10.99
C GLY A 105 6.38 -10.62 10.76
N ILE A 106 5.33 -11.22 10.20
CA ILE A 106 5.31 -12.67 9.85
C ILE A 106 6.39 -12.99 8.82
N PHE A 107 6.46 -12.24 7.71
CA PHE A 107 7.49 -12.44 6.69
C PHE A 107 8.89 -12.15 7.25
N GLY A 108 9.02 -11.18 8.16
CA GLY A 108 10.29 -10.87 8.84
C GLY A 108 10.77 -12.01 9.70
N LEU A 109 9.91 -12.61 10.48
CA LEU A 109 10.23 -13.79 11.28
C LEU A 109 10.63 -14.97 10.38
N LEU A 110 9.86 -15.25 9.32
CA LEU A 110 10.18 -16.29 8.35
C LEU A 110 11.53 -16.03 7.67
N TYR A 111 11.80 -14.77 7.27
CA TYR A 111 13.09 -14.38 6.70
C TYR A 111 14.27 -14.70 7.63
N LEU A 112 14.16 -14.32 8.91
CA LEU A 112 15.23 -14.56 9.90
C LEU A 112 15.45 -16.06 10.15
N LEU A 113 14.37 -16.84 10.30
CA LEU A 113 14.43 -18.29 10.52
C LEU A 113 15.03 -19.02 9.31
N LEU A 114 14.60 -18.70 8.11
CA LEU A 114 15.04 -19.37 6.88
C LEU A 114 16.48 -19.00 6.52
N ARG A 115 16.86 -17.73 6.75
CA ARG A 115 18.24 -17.26 6.51
C ARG A 115 19.26 -17.96 7.41
N SER A 116 18.89 -18.31 8.65
CA SER A 116 19.77 -19.02 9.59
C SER A 116 19.88 -20.54 9.31
N SER A 117 18.98 -21.09 8.50
CA SER A 117 18.84 -22.55 8.29
C SER A 117 19.42 -23.06 6.97
N ASN A 118 20.31 -22.31 6.30
CA ASN A 118 20.90 -22.66 4.98
C ASN A 118 19.84 -22.97 3.88
N VAL A 119 18.64 -22.42 4.00
CA VAL A 119 17.59 -22.55 2.99
C VAL A 119 17.98 -21.79 1.73
N SER A 120 17.59 -22.31 0.57
CA SER A 120 17.87 -21.71 -0.73
C SER A 120 17.44 -20.23 -0.80
N ILE A 121 18.27 -19.40 -1.43
CA ILE A 121 17.99 -17.99 -1.71
C ILE A 121 16.66 -17.79 -2.46
N VAL A 122 16.21 -18.79 -3.23
CA VAL A 122 14.92 -18.80 -3.95
C VAL A 122 13.74 -18.61 -3.00
N VAL A 123 13.86 -19.07 -1.75
CA VAL A 123 12.81 -18.92 -0.72
C VAL A 123 13.09 -17.71 0.17
N VAL A 124 14.35 -17.46 0.51
CA VAL A 124 14.72 -16.37 1.44
C VAL A 124 14.55 -14.99 0.84
N ALA A 125 14.94 -14.77 -0.43
CA ALA A 125 14.87 -13.45 -1.08
C ALA A 125 13.41 -12.92 -1.17
N PRO A 126 12.39 -13.71 -1.56
CA PRO A 126 11.00 -13.30 -1.51
C PRO A 126 10.53 -12.81 -0.14
N MET A 127 10.93 -13.49 0.94
CA MET A 127 10.53 -13.08 2.30
C MET A 127 11.03 -11.69 2.63
N GLY A 128 12.32 -11.40 2.36
CA GLY A 128 12.89 -10.07 2.58
C GLY A 128 12.19 -8.99 1.76
N TRP A 129 11.87 -9.27 0.49
CA TRP A 129 11.15 -8.34 -0.37
C TRP A 129 9.70 -8.10 0.11
N LEU A 130 9.00 -9.14 0.56
CA LEU A 130 7.65 -9.02 1.13
C LEU A 130 7.64 -8.22 2.44
N VAL A 131 8.67 -8.35 3.29
CA VAL A 131 8.85 -7.48 4.46
C VAL A 131 8.92 -6.03 4.02
N PHE A 132 9.86 -5.73 3.12
CA PHE A 132 10.10 -4.36 2.66
C PHE A 132 8.85 -3.74 2.05
N THR A 133 8.18 -4.44 1.14
CA THR A 133 7.00 -3.92 0.46
C THR A 133 5.81 -3.73 1.40
N ASN A 134 5.57 -4.65 2.34
CA ASN A 134 4.51 -4.47 3.32
C ASN A 134 4.80 -3.30 4.27
N LEU A 135 6.05 -3.11 4.72
CA LEU A 135 6.43 -1.93 5.51
C LEU A 135 6.24 -0.63 4.74
N MET A 136 6.61 -0.61 3.45
CA MET A 136 6.41 0.56 2.60
C MET A 136 4.93 0.88 2.39
N ILE A 137 4.10 -0.12 2.09
CA ILE A 137 2.66 0.08 1.91
C ILE A 137 2.01 0.55 3.21
N GLY A 138 2.29 -0.11 4.34
CA GLY A 138 1.73 0.27 5.63
C GLY A 138 2.17 1.68 6.05
N GLY A 139 3.46 2.00 5.89
CA GLY A 139 4.01 3.32 6.20
C GLY A 139 3.45 4.42 5.30
N PHE A 140 3.39 4.18 3.99
CA PHE A 140 2.83 5.14 3.04
C PHE A 140 1.35 5.39 3.30
N ASN A 141 0.57 4.33 3.53
CA ASN A 141 -0.86 4.49 3.85
C ASN A 141 -1.11 5.19 5.18
N LEU A 142 -0.17 5.22 6.12
CA LEU A 142 -0.30 5.99 7.38
C LEU A 142 0.10 7.46 7.27
N LEU A 143 0.56 7.95 6.12
CA LEU A 143 0.79 9.37 5.93
C LEU A 143 -0.51 10.15 6.17
N PRO A 144 -0.47 11.24 6.99
CA PRO A 144 -1.67 11.90 7.50
C PRO A 144 -2.31 12.83 6.47
N GLY A 145 -2.83 12.31 5.37
CA GLY A 145 -3.48 13.09 4.33
C GLY A 145 -4.30 12.24 3.36
N PHE A 146 -5.41 12.77 2.86
CA PHE A 146 -6.17 12.10 1.82
C PHE A 146 -5.34 11.99 0.51
N PRO A 147 -5.57 10.91 -0.27
CA PRO A 147 -6.58 9.85 -0.12
C PRO A 147 -6.16 8.65 0.74
N LEU A 148 -5.04 8.73 1.46
CA LEU A 148 -4.44 7.64 2.22
C LEU A 148 -5.23 7.33 3.51
N ASP A 149 -5.05 6.13 4.08
CA ASP A 149 -5.71 5.73 5.33
C ASP A 149 -5.36 6.63 6.50
N GLY A 150 -4.11 7.10 6.57
CA GLY A 150 -3.64 8.09 7.54
C GLY A 150 -4.40 9.42 7.46
N GLY A 151 -4.91 9.79 6.28
CA GLY A 151 -5.82 10.93 6.12
C GLY A 151 -7.16 10.69 6.83
N ARG A 152 -7.71 9.49 6.73
CA ARG A 152 -8.94 9.09 7.46
C ARG A 152 -8.69 8.98 8.97
N VAL A 153 -7.51 8.49 9.38
CA VAL A 153 -7.07 8.50 10.79
C VAL A 153 -7.00 9.93 11.30
N LEU A 154 -6.34 10.83 10.57
CA LEU A 154 -6.25 12.25 10.92
C LEU A 154 -7.65 12.89 11.01
N ARG A 155 -8.50 12.66 10.00
CA ARG A 155 -9.88 13.15 9.99
C ARG A 155 -10.64 12.68 11.23
N SER A 156 -10.59 11.40 11.55
CA SER A 156 -11.28 10.82 12.70
C SER A 156 -10.86 11.44 14.04
N LEU A 157 -9.56 11.65 14.23
CA LEU A 157 -9.00 12.27 15.43
C LEU A 157 -9.41 13.74 15.56
N LEU A 158 -9.35 14.51 14.46
CA LEU A 158 -9.78 15.90 14.44
C LEU A 158 -11.29 16.01 14.63
N TRP A 159 -12.08 15.16 14.00
CA TRP A 159 -13.52 15.10 14.16
C TRP A 159 -13.90 14.82 15.62
N LYS A 160 -13.25 13.83 16.24
CA LYS A 160 -13.46 13.54 17.67
C LYS A 160 -13.15 14.72 18.57
N LYS A 161 -12.10 15.51 18.23
CA LYS A 161 -11.66 16.66 19.04
C LYS A 161 -12.55 17.90 18.84
N THR A 162 -12.97 18.16 17.61
CA THR A 162 -13.69 19.41 17.25
C THR A 162 -15.20 19.27 17.19
N GLY A 163 -15.72 18.05 17.07
CA GLY A 163 -17.15 17.78 16.79
C GLY A 163 -17.58 18.14 15.36
N ASP A 164 -16.66 18.68 14.53
CA ASP A 164 -16.98 19.20 13.19
C ASP A 164 -16.29 18.35 12.11
N LEU A 165 -17.09 17.50 11.44
CA LEU A 165 -16.61 16.63 10.37
C LEU A 165 -16.08 17.43 9.17
N ARG A 166 -16.72 18.58 8.83
CA ARG A 166 -16.30 19.38 7.67
C ARG A 166 -14.91 19.98 7.87
N ARG A 167 -14.66 20.53 9.07
CA ARG A 167 -13.32 21.06 9.43
C ARG A 167 -12.27 19.95 9.43
N ALA A 168 -12.59 18.80 9.99
CA ALA A 168 -11.69 17.65 10.01
C ALA A 168 -11.36 17.15 8.60
N THR A 169 -12.36 17.03 7.72
CA THR A 169 -12.18 16.65 6.32
C THR A 169 -11.29 17.64 5.59
N ARG A 170 -11.57 18.96 5.72
CA ARG A 170 -10.75 20.00 5.08
C ARG A 170 -9.29 19.95 5.52
N ALA A 171 -9.03 19.72 6.81
CA ALA A 171 -7.68 19.60 7.33
C ALA A 171 -6.94 18.37 6.77
N ALA A 172 -7.61 17.21 6.67
CA ALA A 172 -7.05 16.02 6.07
C ALA A 172 -6.78 16.19 4.56
N SER A 173 -7.66 16.90 3.84
CA SER A 173 -7.45 17.24 2.42
C SER A 173 -6.24 18.16 2.22
N ILE A 174 -6.16 19.23 2.98
CA ILE A 174 -5.00 20.16 2.90
C ILE A 174 -3.70 19.41 3.22
N SER A 175 -3.71 18.55 4.24
CA SER A 175 -2.54 17.72 4.57
C SER A 175 -2.14 16.81 3.41
N GLY A 176 -3.09 16.18 2.73
CA GLY A 176 -2.85 15.37 1.53
C GLY A 176 -2.25 16.17 0.38
N GLN A 177 -2.77 17.39 0.13
CA GLN A 177 -2.20 18.30 -0.88
C GLN A 177 -0.76 18.72 -0.55
N VAL A 178 -0.46 18.98 0.73
CA VAL A 178 0.90 19.28 1.17
C VAL A 178 1.83 18.10 0.93
N ILE A 179 1.40 16.88 1.29
CA ILE A 179 2.17 15.65 1.01
C ILE A 179 2.40 15.50 -0.50
N ALA A 180 1.37 15.72 -1.32
CA ALA A 180 1.49 15.67 -2.78
C ALA A 180 2.52 16.65 -3.32
N VAL A 181 2.58 17.88 -2.79
CA VAL A 181 3.61 18.88 -3.17
C VAL A 181 5.01 18.38 -2.81
N PHE A 182 5.23 17.80 -1.63
CA PHE A 182 6.53 17.23 -1.25
C PHE A 182 6.94 16.07 -2.16
N VAL A 183 6.01 15.15 -2.47
CA VAL A 183 6.24 14.05 -3.40
C VAL A 183 6.57 14.58 -4.80
N GLY A 184 5.85 15.62 -5.26
CA GLY A 184 6.13 16.29 -6.53
C GLY A 184 7.49 16.98 -6.55
N GLY A 185 7.89 17.65 -5.46
CA GLY A 185 9.22 18.22 -5.31
C GLY A 185 10.34 17.18 -5.41
N ALA A 186 10.14 16.01 -4.77
CA ALA A 186 11.06 14.87 -4.93
C ALA A 186 11.11 14.37 -6.40
N GLY A 187 9.96 14.34 -7.08
CA GLY A 187 9.88 14.00 -8.50
C GLY A 187 10.70 14.95 -9.39
N VAL A 188 10.57 16.26 -9.16
CA VAL A 188 11.38 17.26 -9.85
C VAL A 188 12.87 17.09 -9.57
N TYR A 189 13.24 16.85 -8.31
CA TYR A 189 14.63 16.59 -7.93
C TYR A 189 15.22 15.39 -8.68
N PHE A 190 14.53 14.25 -8.70
CA PHE A 190 14.97 13.07 -9.44
C PHE A 190 15.07 13.34 -10.96
N PHE A 191 14.14 14.11 -11.51
CA PHE A 191 14.18 14.50 -12.91
C PHE A 191 15.41 15.33 -13.24
N LEU A 192 15.74 16.33 -12.40
CA LEU A 192 16.92 17.19 -12.55
C LEU A 192 18.25 16.41 -12.38
N THR A 193 18.25 15.37 -11.52
CA THR A 193 19.41 14.48 -11.33
C THR A 193 19.53 13.37 -12.39
N ARG A 194 18.80 13.49 -13.48
CA ARG A 194 18.77 12.55 -14.63
C ARG A 194 18.22 11.15 -14.31
N ASN A 195 17.60 10.96 -13.16
CA ASN A 195 16.83 9.74 -12.87
C ASN A 195 15.38 9.92 -13.37
N TYR A 196 15.23 9.98 -14.69
CA TYR A 196 13.96 10.32 -15.34
C TYR A 196 12.81 9.36 -15.00
N VAL A 197 13.10 8.06 -14.87
CA VAL A 197 12.09 7.05 -14.54
C VAL A 197 11.50 7.34 -13.15
N SER A 198 12.35 7.48 -12.14
CA SER A 198 11.89 7.82 -10.79
C SER A 198 11.19 9.19 -10.77
N GLY A 199 11.75 10.20 -11.47
CA GLY A 199 11.16 11.53 -11.56
C GLY A 199 9.72 11.49 -12.08
N VAL A 200 9.49 10.81 -13.21
CA VAL A 200 8.15 10.65 -13.79
C VAL A 200 7.21 9.93 -12.84
N TRP A 201 7.64 8.84 -12.20
CA TRP A 201 6.81 8.10 -11.24
C TRP A 201 6.37 8.95 -10.05
N PHE A 202 7.30 9.68 -9.42
CA PHE A 202 6.98 10.56 -8.29
C PHE A 202 6.04 11.69 -8.70
N LEU A 203 6.21 12.27 -9.90
CA LEU A 203 5.31 13.31 -10.42
C LEU A 203 3.90 12.75 -10.68
N LEU A 204 3.77 11.55 -11.26
CA LEU A 204 2.47 10.90 -11.47
C LEU A 204 1.76 10.61 -10.13
N ILE A 205 2.49 10.10 -9.14
CA ILE A 205 1.95 9.87 -7.79
C ILE A 205 1.52 11.20 -7.16
N ALA A 206 2.30 12.26 -7.29
CA ALA A 206 1.98 13.57 -6.74
C ALA A 206 0.69 14.16 -7.35
N ILE A 207 0.54 14.08 -8.68
CA ILE A 207 -0.67 14.53 -9.39
C ILE A 207 -1.88 13.72 -8.90
N PHE A 208 -1.75 12.40 -8.82
CA PHE A 208 -2.81 11.52 -8.34
C PHE A 208 -3.24 11.85 -6.90
N LEU A 209 -2.27 11.99 -5.99
CA LEU A 209 -2.55 12.36 -4.59
C LEU A 209 -3.23 13.72 -4.50
N TYR A 210 -2.75 14.72 -5.27
CA TYR A 210 -3.30 16.07 -5.24
C TYR A 210 -4.74 16.14 -5.75
N GLN A 211 -5.08 15.34 -6.77
CA GLN A 211 -6.43 15.31 -7.34
C GLN A 211 -7.45 14.63 -6.44
N LEU A 212 -7.01 13.68 -5.62
CA LEU A 212 -7.88 12.91 -4.72
C LEU A 212 -7.93 13.46 -3.29
N ALA A 213 -7.07 14.42 -2.94
CA ALA A 213 -7.05 15.10 -1.64
C ALA A 213 -8.05 16.26 -1.61
#